data_c1a47c479c6e6dfba8eb748d5364aaf7
#
_entry.id   c1a47c479c6e6dfba8eb748d5364aaf7
#
_cell.length_a   1.000
_cell.length_b   1.000
_cell.length_c   1.000
_cell.angle_alpha   90.00
_cell.angle_beta   90.00
_cell.angle_gamma   90.00
#
_symmetry.space_group_name_H-M   'P 1'
#
loop_
_entity.id
_entity.type
_entity.pdbx_description
1 polymer ?
#
loop_
_entity_poly.entity_id
_entity_poly.type
_entity_poly.pdbx_seq_one_letter_code
_entity_poly.pdbx_strand_id
1 'polypeptide(L)'
;MQHYAIFLSNTFNKQNFIQQLLDKKAPGLFASFNSSDAVLFSAYTVQQYLLEEDIHGYSGIEATRKQTLRSMSSGEQKKVLLQHLLSLKPGVLILDNVFDNLDTAAQTSFKEELKLAGAHTLLIQLTHRKRDLLPFIENRLMVSAGEFVPLEGNTDDEIHVDDAPVPSPLHHYKLSTTELVRFTDVHVSYDSRQVLQQINWRINAGEFWQLKGPNGSGKTTLLTMITGDNVKGYGQQLYIFGRKKGSGESVWDIKDKIGYLTPAMTDLFSTRHTLLHMIVSGFVDSIGLYTIPSDMQLRSAYEWLQLLQLQHKANTAFSKLTQGEQRLALVARAMVKHPPLLILDEPLMGLDATNTEKIIQLINKLAAETSTAVLYVSHQTEKGLQPQKVFELLKTENGSIGTIHG
;
A
#
# COMPACT_ATOMS: atom_id res chain seq x y z
N MET A 1 10.93 -19.44 25.61
CA MET A 1 11.99 -18.83 24.74
C MET A 1 11.85 -17.32 24.76
N GLN A 2 12.96 -16.58 24.70
CA GLN A 2 12.92 -15.10 24.63
C GLN A 2 12.79 -14.68 23.16
N HIS A 3 11.59 -14.28 22.71
CA HIS A 3 11.37 -13.75 21.38
C HIS A 3 11.73 -12.26 21.34
N TYR A 4 12.00 -11.75 20.14
CA TYR A 4 12.35 -10.36 19.91
C TYR A 4 11.47 -9.74 18.84
N ALA A 5 10.96 -8.54 19.08
CA ALA A 5 10.29 -7.72 18.09
C ALA A 5 11.08 -6.42 17.91
N ILE A 6 11.55 -6.17 16.69
CA ILE A 6 12.42 -5.06 16.35
C ILE A 6 11.63 -4.07 15.52
N PHE A 7 11.44 -2.88 16.07
CA PHE A 7 10.87 -1.75 15.36
C PHE A 7 11.97 -1.05 14.56
N LEU A 8 11.84 -1.08 13.23
CA LEU A 8 12.86 -0.59 12.32
C LEU A 8 12.57 0.84 11.86
N SER A 9 13.63 1.64 11.76
CA SER A 9 13.62 2.90 11.01
C SER A 9 13.96 2.66 9.54
N ASN A 10 13.51 3.55 8.63
CA ASN A 10 13.81 3.42 7.20
C ASN A 10 15.30 3.62 6.85
N THR A 11 16.12 4.08 7.78
CA THR A 11 17.58 4.24 7.61
C THR A 11 18.36 2.97 7.97
N PHE A 12 17.72 1.98 8.60
CA PHE A 12 18.39 0.74 9.01
C PHE A 12 18.55 -0.22 7.83
N ASN A 13 19.75 -0.76 7.65
CA ASN A 13 20.02 -1.76 6.62
C ASN A 13 19.50 -3.15 7.04
N LYS A 14 18.16 -3.31 6.95
CA LYS A 14 17.44 -4.52 7.29
C LYS A 14 17.96 -5.75 6.56
N GLN A 15 18.27 -5.62 5.27
CA GLN A 15 18.70 -6.76 4.45
C GLN A 15 20.05 -7.32 4.91
N ASN A 16 20.99 -6.44 5.26
CA ASN A 16 22.26 -6.88 5.81
C ASN A 16 22.06 -7.60 7.16
N PHE A 17 21.17 -7.10 8.00
CA PHE A 17 20.88 -7.73 9.29
C PHE A 17 20.21 -9.11 9.13
N ILE A 18 19.25 -9.25 8.23
CA ILE A 18 18.64 -10.53 7.88
C ILE A 18 19.72 -11.52 7.38
N GLN A 19 20.60 -11.05 6.48
CA GLN A 19 21.66 -11.89 5.95
C GLN A 19 22.63 -12.35 7.04
N GLN A 20 22.99 -11.48 7.97
CA GLN A 20 23.83 -11.82 9.12
C GLN A 20 23.17 -12.87 10.03
N LEU A 21 21.85 -12.82 10.24
CA LEU A 21 21.11 -13.86 10.98
C LEU A 21 21.12 -15.20 10.24
N LEU A 22 20.89 -15.19 8.93
CA LEU A 22 20.90 -16.40 8.09
C LEU A 22 22.28 -17.03 8.00
N ASP A 23 23.34 -16.22 7.88
CA ASP A 23 24.73 -16.65 7.80
C ASP A 23 25.35 -17.05 9.16
N LYS A 24 24.55 -16.99 10.23
CA LYS A 24 25.03 -17.27 11.60
C LYS A 24 26.17 -16.33 12.04
N LYS A 25 26.07 -15.05 11.64
CA LYS A 25 27.03 -13.96 11.93
C LYS A 25 26.35 -12.74 12.55
N ALA A 26 25.22 -12.96 13.23
CA ALA A 26 24.47 -11.87 13.85
C ALA A 26 25.31 -11.15 14.94
N PRO A 27 25.29 -9.83 14.98
CA PRO A 27 26.08 -9.04 15.92
C PRO A 27 25.39 -8.88 17.29
N GLY A 28 26.19 -8.51 18.29
CA GLY A 28 25.71 -8.06 19.58
C GLY A 28 24.77 -9.03 20.29
N LEU A 29 23.61 -8.54 20.69
CA LEU A 29 22.56 -9.28 21.39
C LEU A 29 22.15 -10.59 20.66
N PHE A 30 22.19 -10.59 19.34
CA PHE A 30 21.75 -11.72 18.48
C PHE A 30 22.86 -12.75 18.22
N ALA A 31 24.10 -12.52 18.67
CA ALA A 31 25.22 -13.46 18.47
C ALA A 31 24.97 -14.82 19.14
N SER A 32 24.18 -14.87 20.20
CA SER A 32 23.80 -16.11 20.87
C SER A 32 22.98 -17.06 19.99
N PHE A 33 22.38 -16.58 18.91
CA PHE A 33 21.55 -17.36 17.98
C PHE A 33 22.35 -17.92 16.79
N ASN A 34 23.63 -17.57 16.67
CA ASN A 34 24.49 -18.02 15.56
C ASN A 34 24.72 -19.54 15.51
N SER A 35 24.40 -20.27 16.59
CA SER A 35 24.43 -21.73 16.62
C SER A 35 23.15 -22.40 16.08
N SER A 36 22.09 -21.65 15.84
CA SER A 36 20.77 -22.15 15.44
C SER A 36 20.56 -21.98 13.94
N ASP A 37 19.80 -22.90 13.36
CA ASP A 37 19.36 -22.75 11.96
C ASP A 37 18.26 -21.70 11.90
N ALA A 38 18.48 -20.70 11.06
CA ALA A 38 17.54 -19.59 10.85
C ALA A 38 16.86 -19.71 9.48
N VAL A 39 15.55 -19.44 9.45
CA VAL A 39 14.77 -19.32 8.21
C VAL A 39 14.07 -17.99 8.14
N LEU A 40 13.88 -17.48 6.92
CA LEU A 40 13.25 -16.20 6.66
C LEU A 40 11.82 -16.40 6.14
N PHE A 41 10.86 -15.79 6.84
CA PHE A 41 9.51 -15.60 6.35
C PHE A 41 9.35 -14.14 5.89
N SER A 42 9.22 -13.93 4.58
CA SER A 42 9.08 -12.60 3.97
C SER A 42 8.31 -12.67 2.65
N ALA A 43 7.89 -11.51 2.14
CA ALA A 43 7.32 -11.43 0.78
C ALA A 43 8.32 -11.88 -0.29
N TYR A 44 9.62 -11.60 -0.10
CA TYR A 44 10.68 -12.08 -0.98
C TYR A 44 10.75 -13.61 -1.01
N THR A 45 10.64 -14.28 0.14
CA THR A 45 10.66 -15.75 0.22
C THR A 45 9.48 -16.35 -0.55
N VAL A 46 8.27 -15.74 -0.45
CA VAL A 46 7.11 -16.15 -1.27
C VAL A 46 7.43 -16.06 -2.75
N GLN A 47 8.06 -14.97 -3.20
CA GLN A 47 8.43 -14.78 -4.61
C GLN A 47 9.46 -15.82 -5.09
N GLN A 48 10.40 -16.22 -4.24
CA GLN A 48 11.37 -17.28 -4.60
C GLN A 48 10.67 -18.61 -4.86
N TYR A 49 9.74 -19.03 -4.00
CA TYR A 49 8.97 -20.26 -4.21
C TYR A 49 8.03 -20.19 -5.42
N LEU A 50 7.45 -19.03 -5.72
CA LEU A 50 6.69 -18.82 -6.95
C LEU A 50 7.55 -18.93 -8.20
N LEU A 51 8.78 -18.40 -8.16
CA LEU A 51 9.73 -18.48 -9.27
C LEU A 51 10.21 -19.93 -9.48
N GLU A 52 10.47 -20.66 -8.43
CA GLU A 52 10.80 -22.10 -8.51
C GLU A 52 9.66 -22.91 -9.13
N GLU A 53 8.40 -22.59 -8.77
CA GLU A 53 7.23 -23.24 -9.37
C GLU A 53 7.12 -22.93 -10.87
N ASP A 54 7.40 -21.68 -11.30
CA ASP A 54 7.41 -21.30 -12.72
C ASP A 54 8.49 -22.02 -13.52
N ILE A 55 9.68 -22.22 -12.94
CA ILE A 55 10.83 -22.85 -13.62
C ILE A 55 10.71 -24.37 -13.64
N HIS A 56 10.29 -24.97 -12.53
CA HIS A 56 10.34 -26.41 -12.32
C HIS A 56 8.97 -27.10 -12.34
N GLY A 57 7.87 -26.31 -12.44
CA GLY A 57 6.48 -26.81 -12.35
C GLY A 57 6.07 -27.25 -10.95
N TYR A 58 6.94 -27.01 -9.94
CA TYR A 58 6.72 -27.40 -8.55
C TYR A 58 7.51 -26.50 -7.60
N SER A 59 6.86 -25.98 -6.56
CA SER A 59 7.46 -25.04 -5.61
C SER A 59 8.31 -25.66 -4.49
N GLY A 60 8.44 -27.00 -4.45
CA GLY A 60 9.10 -27.68 -3.33
C GLY A 60 8.26 -27.80 -2.05
N ILE A 61 7.10 -27.15 -1.98
CA ILE A 61 6.21 -27.18 -0.83
C ILE A 61 5.19 -28.33 -0.98
N GLU A 62 5.17 -29.28 -0.05
CA GLU A 62 4.28 -30.45 -0.13
C GLU A 62 2.78 -30.09 -0.21
N ALA A 63 2.35 -29.05 0.48
CA ALA A 63 0.97 -28.60 0.48
C ALA A 63 0.46 -28.15 -0.92
N THR A 64 1.38 -27.84 -1.86
CA THR A 64 1.03 -27.38 -3.21
C THR A 64 0.85 -28.51 -4.23
N ARG A 65 0.95 -29.78 -3.82
CA ARG A 65 0.80 -30.93 -4.74
C ARG A 65 -0.58 -31.00 -5.44
N LYS A 66 -1.63 -30.42 -4.83
CA LYS A 66 -2.99 -30.43 -5.39
C LYS A 66 -3.40 -29.10 -6.04
N GLN A 67 -2.71 -28.03 -5.71
CA GLN A 67 -3.03 -26.68 -6.17
C GLN A 67 -1.72 -25.87 -6.23
N THR A 68 -1.46 -25.19 -7.34
CA THR A 68 -0.24 -24.39 -7.50
C THR A 68 -0.24 -23.19 -6.55
N LEU A 69 0.94 -22.83 -6.04
CA LEU A 69 1.10 -21.67 -5.16
C LEU A 69 0.62 -20.39 -5.83
N ARG A 70 0.83 -20.27 -7.15
CA ARG A 70 0.40 -19.12 -7.96
C ARG A 70 -1.13 -18.96 -8.01
N SER A 71 -1.88 -20.06 -7.96
CA SER A 71 -3.35 -20.01 -8.00
C SER A 71 -4.00 -19.61 -6.66
N MET A 72 -3.21 -19.53 -5.61
CA MET A 72 -3.64 -19.16 -4.26
C MET A 72 -3.68 -17.62 -4.08
N SER A 73 -4.55 -17.15 -3.19
CA SER A 73 -4.53 -15.76 -2.74
C SER A 73 -3.22 -15.45 -1.96
N SER A 74 -2.85 -14.19 -1.85
CA SER A 74 -1.63 -13.78 -1.13
C SER A 74 -1.61 -14.26 0.33
N GLY A 75 -2.77 -14.30 0.99
CA GLY A 75 -2.90 -14.83 2.34
C GLY A 75 -2.68 -16.33 2.42
N GLU A 76 -3.23 -17.10 1.47
CA GLU A 76 -3.03 -18.55 1.37
C GLU A 76 -1.58 -18.90 1.05
N GLN A 77 -0.94 -18.17 0.12
CA GLN A 77 0.48 -18.33 -0.19
C GLN A 77 1.35 -18.17 1.06
N LYS A 78 1.12 -17.11 1.82
CA LYS A 78 1.83 -16.85 3.09
C LYS A 78 1.58 -17.93 4.12
N LYS A 79 0.34 -18.41 4.26
CA LYS A 79 -0.02 -19.48 5.20
C LYS A 79 0.70 -20.78 4.86
N VAL A 80 0.68 -21.18 3.60
CA VAL A 80 1.37 -22.38 3.10
C VAL A 80 2.87 -22.26 3.31
N LEU A 81 3.47 -21.10 3.02
CA LEU A 81 4.89 -20.84 3.28
C LEU A 81 5.22 -20.94 4.77
N LEU A 82 4.42 -20.33 5.66
CA LEU A 82 4.66 -20.40 7.10
C LEU A 82 4.66 -21.85 7.59
N GLN A 83 3.66 -22.63 7.21
CA GLN A 83 3.56 -24.04 7.57
C GLN A 83 4.74 -24.86 7.04
N HIS A 84 5.18 -24.59 5.81
CA HIS A 84 6.37 -25.22 5.25
C HIS A 84 7.62 -24.89 6.06
N LEU A 85 7.88 -23.61 6.33
CA LEU A 85 9.05 -23.19 7.11
C LEU A 85 9.04 -23.77 8.53
N LEU A 86 7.88 -23.85 9.17
CA LEU A 86 7.73 -24.46 10.49
C LEU A 86 7.96 -26.00 10.46
N SER A 87 7.61 -26.67 9.35
CA SER A 87 7.85 -28.11 9.19
C SER A 87 9.35 -28.46 9.18
N LEU A 88 10.21 -27.50 8.81
CA LEU A 88 11.67 -27.62 8.86
C LEU A 88 12.23 -27.58 10.30
N LYS A 89 11.40 -27.28 11.29
CA LYS A 89 11.74 -27.13 12.72
C LYS A 89 12.96 -26.21 12.94
N PRO A 90 12.94 -24.98 12.42
CA PRO A 90 14.07 -24.07 12.56
C PRO A 90 14.25 -23.66 14.02
N GLY A 91 15.51 -23.42 14.42
CA GLY A 91 15.82 -22.84 15.73
C GLY A 91 15.40 -21.37 15.82
N VAL A 92 15.47 -20.64 14.69
CA VAL A 92 15.09 -19.21 14.57
C VAL A 92 14.21 -19.02 13.36
N LEU A 93 13.07 -18.34 13.53
CA LEU A 93 12.19 -17.86 12.46
C LEU A 93 12.23 -16.33 12.43
N ILE A 94 12.77 -15.78 11.34
CA ILE A 94 12.82 -14.36 11.07
C ILE A 94 11.53 -13.96 10.36
N LEU A 95 10.78 -13.03 10.92
CA LEU A 95 9.48 -12.56 10.42
C LEU A 95 9.64 -11.13 9.87
N ASP A 96 9.73 -10.98 8.55
CA ASP A 96 9.87 -9.67 7.91
C ASP A 96 8.51 -9.15 7.39
N ASN A 97 7.96 -8.14 8.06
CA ASN A 97 6.69 -7.48 7.72
C ASN A 97 5.56 -8.51 7.43
N VAL A 98 5.41 -9.47 8.33
CA VAL A 98 4.55 -10.65 8.15
C VAL A 98 3.09 -10.31 7.83
N PHE A 99 2.57 -9.18 8.36
CA PHE A 99 1.17 -8.79 8.23
C PHE A 99 0.86 -7.95 6.97
N ASP A 100 1.86 -7.57 6.19
CA ASP A 100 1.62 -6.85 4.94
C ASP A 100 0.69 -7.65 4.01
N ASN A 101 -0.27 -6.97 3.38
CA ASN A 101 -1.25 -7.56 2.45
C ASN A 101 -2.17 -8.66 3.03
N LEU A 102 -2.30 -8.75 4.36
CA LEU A 102 -3.26 -9.64 5.01
C LEU A 102 -4.46 -8.83 5.51
N ASP A 103 -5.67 -9.35 5.29
CA ASP A 103 -6.86 -8.81 5.92
C ASP A 103 -6.90 -9.14 7.41
N THR A 104 -7.81 -8.51 8.16
CA THR A 104 -7.90 -8.63 9.62
C THR A 104 -8.11 -10.07 10.08
N ALA A 105 -8.90 -10.87 9.35
CA ALA A 105 -9.16 -12.27 9.69
C ALA A 105 -7.90 -13.13 9.51
N ALA A 106 -7.17 -12.95 8.40
CA ALA A 106 -5.92 -13.62 8.14
C ALA A 106 -4.85 -13.23 9.18
N GLN A 107 -4.76 -11.94 9.56
CA GLN A 107 -3.83 -11.49 10.60
C GLN A 107 -4.09 -12.17 11.94
N THR A 108 -5.36 -12.35 12.32
CA THR A 108 -5.73 -13.02 13.57
C THR A 108 -5.27 -14.48 13.56
N SER A 109 -5.58 -15.21 12.48
CA SER A 109 -5.13 -16.60 12.30
C SER A 109 -3.59 -16.73 12.35
N PHE A 110 -2.88 -15.81 11.68
CA PHE A 110 -1.41 -15.78 11.69
C PHE A 110 -0.83 -15.54 13.08
N LYS A 111 -1.41 -14.62 13.86
CA LYS A 111 -0.96 -14.36 15.25
C LYS A 111 -1.07 -15.59 16.12
N GLU A 112 -2.15 -16.37 15.98
CA GLU A 112 -2.34 -17.61 16.71
C GLU A 112 -1.32 -18.68 16.29
N GLU A 113 -1.11 -18.88 14.97
CA GLU A 113 -0.12 -19.83 14.47
C GLU A 113 1.31 -19.47 14.92
N LEU A 114 1.69 -18.19 14.87
CA LEU A 114 2.98 -17.71 15.34
C LEU A 114 3.14 -17.87 16.87
N LYS A 115 2.09 -17.67 17.64
CA LYS A 115 2.11 -17.90 19.09
C LYS A 115 2.37 -19.37 19.42
N LEU A 116 1.74 -20.29 18.70
CA LEU A 116 1.97 -21.72 18.87
C LEU A 116 3.40 -22.11 18.44
N ALA A 117 3.88 -21.58 17.31
CA ALA A 117 5.24 -21.80 16.84
C ALA A 117 6.31 -21.30 17.83
N GLY A 118 6.03 -20.19 18.51
CA GLY A 118 6.91 -19.63 19.54
C GLY A 118 7.18 -20.53 20.73
N ALA A 119 6.39 -21.59 20.95
CA ALA A 119 6.69 -22.59 21.97
C ALA A 119 7.99 -23.38 21.69
N HIS A 120 8.36 -23.54 20.41
CA HIS A 120 9.44 -24.40 19.97
C HIS A 120 10.49 -23.72 19.09
N THR A 121 10.18 -22.53 18.55
CA THR A 121 11.03 -21.76 17.63
C THR A 121 11.21 -20.36 18.16
N LEU A 122 12.44 -19.84 18.17
CA LEU A 122 12.71 -18.44 18.48
C LEU A 122 12.16 -17.55 17.37
N LEU A 123 11.35 -16.56 17.71
CA LEU A 123 10.83 -15.59 16.77
C LEU A 123 11.61 -14.27 16.84
N ILE A 124 12.08 -13.80 15.69
CA ILE A 124 12.67 -12.47 15.53
C ILE A 124 11.77 -11.71 14.54
N GLN A 125 10.90 -10.87 15.04
CA GLN A 125 10.02 -10.05 14.23
C GLN A 125 10.70 -8.73 13.86
N LEU A 126 10.67 -8.41 12.55
CA LEU A 126 11.12 -7.14 11.97
C LEU A 126 9.90 -6.41 11.43
N THR A 127 9.61 -5.21 11.93
CA THR A 127 8.47 -4.43 11.48
C THR A 127 8.73 -2.93 11.52
N HIS A 128 8.10 -2.19 10.63
CA HIS A 128 8.10 -0.72 10.60
C HIS A 128 6.86 -0.11 11.28
N ARG A 129 5.93 -0.94 11.80
CA ARG A 129 4.67 -0.49 12.37
C ARG A 129 4.48 -1.02 13.80
N LYS A 130 4.35 -0.14 14.77
CA LYS A 130 4.12 -0.53 16.18
C LYS A 130 2.88 -1.41 16.35
N ARG A 131 1.82 -1.17 15.58
CA ARG A 131 0.56 -1.95 15.62
C ARG A 131 0.71 -3.40 15.17
N ASP A 132 1.75 -3.69 14.37
CA ASP A 132 2.04 -5.02 13.84
C ASP A 132 2.90 -5.85 14.80
N LEU A 133 3.36 -5.26 15.91
CA LEU A 133 4.11 -5.97 16.93
C LEU A 133 3.26 -7.11 17.51
N LEU A 134 3.85 -8.31 17.54
CA LEU A 134 3.19 -9.47 18.10
C LEU A 134 2.98 -9.26 19.62
N PRO A 135 1.74 -9.33 20.12
CA PRO A 135 1.42 -8.94 21.50
C PRO A 135 2.09 -9.81 22.56
N PHE A 136 2.44 -11.06 22.21
CA PHE A 136 3.07 -12.01 23.12
C PHE A 136 4.60 -11.91 23.14
N ILE A 137 5.23 -11.01 22.34
CA ILE A 137 6.66 -10.75 22.37
C ILE A 137 6.94 -9.60 23.35
N GLU A 138 7.66 -9.92 24.42
CA GLU A 138 7.97 -8.97 25.50
C GLU A 138 9.22 -8.13 25.18
N ASN A 139 10.26 -8.75 24.57
CA ASN A 139 11.48 -8.02 24.23
C ASN A 139 11.28 -7.19 22.96
N ARG A 140 10.86 -5.95 23.17
CA ARG A 140 10.62 -4.98 22.09
C ARG A 140 11.80 -4.04 21.99
N LEU A 141 12.41 -3.99 20.83
CA LEU A 141 13.60 -3.19 20.56
C LEU A 141 13.29 -2.19 19.44
N MET A 142 14.01 -1.09 19.44
CA MET A 142 14.12 -0.17 18.33
C MET A 142 15.57 0.00 17.92
N VAL A 143 15.78 0.40 16.66
CA VAL A 143 17.12 0.73 16.16
C VAL A 143 17.34 2.23 16.33
N SER A 144 18.34 2.60 17.12
CA SER A 144 18.77 3.99 17.31
C SER A 144 20.28 4.08 17.14
N ALA A 145 20.76 4.97 16.29
CA ALA A 145 22.18 5.14 15.96
C ALA A 145 22.95 3.85 15.62
N GLY A 146 22.26 2.85 15.05
CA GLY A 146 22.84 1.55 14.69
C GLY A 146 22.85 0.51 15.82
N GLU A 147 22.36 0.84 17.00
CA GLU A 147 22.26 -0.06 18.15
C GLU A 147 20.81 -0.47 18.42
N PHE A 148 20.63 -1.67 19.01
CA PHE A 148 19.32 -2.17 19.44
C PHE A 148 19.09 -1.73 20.88
N VAL A 149 18.14 -0.81 21.08
CA VAL A 149 17.75 -0.30 22.39
C VAL A 149 16.31 -0.71 22.73
N PRO A 150 15.96 -0.86 24.02
CA PRO A 150 14.59 -1.14 24.39
C PRO A 150 13.63 -0.10 23.81
N LEU A 151 12.49 -0.55 23.30
CA LEU A 151 11.41 0.32 22.84
C LEU A 151 10.66 0.85 24.08
N GLU A 152 11.09 2.00 24.62
CA GLU A 152 10.41 2.69 25.70
C GLU A 152 9.24 3.51 25.17
N GLY A 153 8.08 3.43 25.85
CA GLY A 153 6.91 4.30 25.85
C GLY A 153 6.50 5.03 24.56
N ASN A 154 5.33 5.60 24.59
CA ASN A 154 4.79 6.47 23.54
C ASN A 154 5.62 7.76 23.40
N THR A 155 6.61 7.77 22.53
CA THR A 155 7.03 9.00 21.88
C THR A 155 6.24 9.10 20.59
N ASP A 156 5.02 9.61 20.68
CA ASP A 156 4.36 10.26 19.58
C ASP A 156 5.10 11.59 19.38
N ASP A 157 6.24 11.56 18.68
CA ASP A 157 6.78 12.76 18.06
C ASP A 157 5.76 13.14 17.00
N GLU A 158 4.95 14.16 17.27
CA GLU A 158 4.02 14.75 16.31
C GLU A 158 4.83 15.26 15.13
N ILE A 159 4.78 14.52 14.03
CA ILE A 159 5.43 14.90 12.79
C ILE A 159 4.38 15.63 11.96
N HIS A 160 4.50 16.94 11.93
CA HIS A 160 3.62 17.79 11.15
C HIS A 160 4.08 17.85 9.68
N VAL A 161 3.15 17.69 8.75
CA VAL A 161 3.28 18.21 7.38
C VAL A 161 3.30 19.73 7.51
N ASP A 162 4.20 20.41 6.80
CA ASP A 162 4.36 21.86 6.87
C ASP A 162 2.98 22.56 6.87
N ASP A 163 2.84 23.63 7.66
CA ASP A 163 1.64 24.48 7.69
C ASP A 163 1.42 25.26 6.39
N ALA A 164 2.36 25.16 5.44
CA ALA A 164 2.21 25.73 4.11
C ALA A 164 0.91 25.25 3.45
N PRO A 165 0.16 26.13 2.77
CA PRO A 165 -1.06 25.74 2.07
C PRO A 165 -0.75 24.80 0.91
N VAL A 166 -1.74 23.98 0.52
CA VAL A 166 -1.62 23.17 -0.70
C VAL A 166 -1.40 24.12 -1.90
N PRO A 167 -0.40 23.86 -2.77
CA PRO A 167 -0.13 24.70 -3.93
C PRO A 167 -1.36 24.89 -4.81
N SER A 168 -1.52 26.08 -5.39
CA SER A 168 -2.68 26.40 -6.22
C SER A 168 -2.65 25.64 -7.56
N PRO A 169 -3.82 25.25 -8.13
CA PRO A 169 -3.89 24.60 -9.42
C PRO A 169 -3.44 25.52 -10.56
N LEU A 170 -2.73 24.98 -11.54
CA LEU A 170 -2.38 25.70 -12.77
C LEU A 170 -3.55 25.86 -13.72
N HIS A 171 -4.55 24.97 -13.64
CA HIS A 171 -5.80 25.05 -14.39
C HIS A 171 -6.93 24.43 -13.59
N HIS A 172 -8.17 24.83 -13.92
CA HIS A 172 -9.36 24.28 -13.29
C HIS A 172 -10.11 23.39 -14.27
N TYR A 173 -10.48 22.19 -13.84
CA TYR A 173 -11.33 21.31 -14.62
C TYR A 173 -12.77 21.85 -14.69
N LYS A 174 -13.31 21.97 -15.90
CA LYS A 174 -14.72 22.30 -16.09
C LYS A 174 -15.54 21.01 -16.03
N LEU A 175 -16.25 20.81 -14.95
CA LEU A 175 -17.15 19.69 -14.78
C LEU A 175 -18.58 20.13 -15.08
N SER A 176 -19.33 19.29 -15.79
CA SER A 176 -20.76 19.50 -16.08
C SER A 176 -21.67 19.13 -14.90
N THR A 177 -21.14 18.45 -13.90
CA THR A 177 -21.86 17.95 -12.72
C THR A 177 -20.92 17.86 -11.52
N THR A 178 -21.49 17.95 -10.33
CA THR A 178 -20.77 17.65 -9.08
C THR A 178 -20.62 16.15 -8.82
N GLU A 179 -21.43 15.31 -9.47
CA GLU A 179 -21.35 13.86 -9.38
C GLU A 179 -20.19 13.35 -10.25
N LEU A 180 -19.14 12.86 -9.59
CA LEU A 180 -17.94 12.36 -10.28
C LEU A 180 -18.08 10.91 -10.71
N VAL A 181 -18.65 10.07 -9.86
CA VAL A 181 -18.86 8.65 -10.12
C VAL A 181 -20.23 8.22 -9.61
N ARG A 182 -20.95 7.43 -10.40
CA ARG A 182 -22.19 6.80 -9.98
C ARG A 182 -22.30 5.38 -10.51
N PHE A 183 -22.45 4.44 -9.59
CA PHE A 183 -22.89 3.07 -9.83
C PHE A 183 -24.36 2.95 -9.44
N THR A 184 -25.18 2.35 -10.30
CA THR A 184 -26.59 2.08 -10.03
C THR A 184 -26.87 0.64 -10.43
N ASP A 185 -27.14 -0.21 -9.43
CA ASP A 185 -27.44 -1.64 -9.57
C ASP A 185 -26.41 -2.38 -10.45
N VAL A 186 -25.11 -2.13 -10.20
CA VAL A 186 -24.03 -2.69 -11.02
C VAL A 186 -23.66 -4.10 -10.52
N HIS A 187 -23.58 -5.03 -11.48
CA HIS A 187 -23.20 -6.42 -11.26
C HIS A 187 -21.96 -6.77 -12.07
N VAL A 188 -21.00 -7.49 -11.47
CA VAL A 188 -19.79 -7.94 -12.19
C VAL A 188 -19.52 -9.40 -11.94
N SER A 189 -19.39 -10.16 -13.04
CA SER A 189 -18.98 -11.57 -12.98
C SER A 189 -17.79 -11.80 -13.90
N TYR A 190 -16.90 -12.68 -13.49
CA TYR A 190 -15.83 -13.24 -14.31
C TYR A 190 -16.07 -14.74 -14.42
N ASP A 191 -16.22 -15.22 -15.65
CA ASP A 191 -16.66 -16.59 -15.95
C ASP A 191 -17.95 -16.94 -15.19
N SER A 192 -17.93 -17.95 -14.33
CA SER A 192 -19.08 -18.36 -13.50
C SER A 192 -19.09 -17.72 -12.11
N ARG A 193 -18.06 -16.89 -11.75
CA ARG A 193 -17.91 -16.31 -10.42
C ARG A 193 -18.46 -14.89 -10.38
N GLN A 194 -19.50 -14.66 -9.57
CA GLN A 194 -19.96 -13.31 -9.22
C GLN A 194 -18.95 -12.64 -8.31
N VAL A 195 -18.51 -11.42 -8.67
CA VAL A 195 -17.55 -10.64 -7.88
C VAL A 195 -18.23 -9.48 -7.18
N LEU A 196 -19.09 -8.74 -7.90
CA LEU A 196 -19.87 -7.62 -7.35
C LEU A 196 -21.35 -7.84 -7.63
N GLN A 197 -22.19 -7.55 -6.64
CA GLN A 197 -23.64 -7.68 -6.72
C GLN A 197 -24.33 -6.43 -6.23
N GLN A 198 -25.23 -5.87 -7.06
CA GLN A 198 -26.10 -4.73 -6.72
C GLN A 198 -25.33 -3.52 -6.14
N ILE A 199 -24.22 -3.17 -6.75
CA ILE A 199 -23.43 -2.01 -6.30
C ILE A 199 -24.18 -0.72 -6.62
N ASN A 200 -24.50 0.02 -5.57
CA ASN A 200 -25.10 1.34 -5.60
C ASN A 200 -24.16 2.29 -4.84
N TRP A 201 -23.48 3.16 -5.55
CA TRP A 201 -22.50 4.06 -4.96
C TRP A 201 -22.38 5.35 -5.73
N ARG A 202 -22.26 6.49 -5.02
CA ARG A 202 -22.09 7.81 -5.62
C ARG A 202 -20.96 8.55 -4.91
N ILE A 203 -20.08 9.17 -5.71
CA ILE A 203 -19.00 10.04 -5.24
C ILE A 203 -19.21 11.42 -5.86
N ASN A 204 -19.28 12.45 -5.03
CA ASN A 204 -19.37 13.83 -5.47
C ASN A 204 -18.03 14.56 -5.29
N ALA A 205 -17.87 15.68 -5.99
CA ALA A 205 -16.71 16.55 -5.85
C ALA A 205 -16.52 17.00 -4.39
N GLY A 206 -15.28 17.02 -3.91
CA GLY A 206 -14.91 17.43 -2.56
C GLY A 206 -15.25 16.44 -1.46
N GLU A 207 -15.80 15.25 -1.77
CA GLU A 207 -16.05 14.24 -0.75
C GLU A 207 -14.79 13.43 -0.46
N PHE A 208 -14.59 13.06 0.82
CA PHE A 208 -13.56 12.14 1.23
C PHE A 208 -14.15 10.78 1.59
N TRP A 209 -13.87 9.78 0.76
CA TRP A 209 -14.34 8.42 0.91
C TRP A 209 -13.22 7.45 1.28
N GLN A 210 -13.54 6.48 2.13
CA GLN A 210 -12.75 5.25 2.26
C GLN A 210 -13.49 4.08 1.59
N LEU A 211 -12.83 3.40 0.64
CA LEU A 211 -13.27 2.11 0.11
C LEU A 211 -12.60 1.00 0.92
N LYS A 212 -13.39 0.26 1.67
CA LYS A 212 -12.92 -0.79 2.58
C LYS A 212 -13.47 -2.16 2.19
N GLY A 213 -12.75 -3.22 2.52
CA GLY A 213 -13.20 -4.60 2.33
C GLY A 213 -12.04 -5.58 2.32
N PRO A 214 -12.28 -6.87 2.57
CA PRO A 214 -11.26 -7.90 2.60
C PRO A 214 -10.63 -8.11 1.21
N ASN A 215 -9.50 -8.81 1.18
CA ASN A 215 -8.85 -9.16 -0.08
C ASN A 215 -9.78 -10.01 -0.96
N GLY A 216 -9.81 -9.69 -2.26
CA GLY A 216 -10.72 -10.35 -3.22
C GLY A 216 -12.20 -9.99 -3.05
N SER A 217 -12.55 -8.88 -2.36
CA SER A 217 -13.92 -8.36 -2.31
C SER A 217 -14.35 -7.55 -3.54
N GLY A 218 -13.44 -7.30 -4.50
CA GLY A 218 -13.75 -6.54 -5.70
C GLY A 218 -13.35 -5.07 -5.66
N LYS A 219 -12.54 -4.61 -4.67
CA LYS A 219 -12.03 -3.22 -4.63
C LYS A 219 -11.33 -2.83 -5.93
N THR A 220 -10.36 -3.63 -6.37
CA THR A 220 -9.63 -3.40 -7.62
C THR A 220 -10.57 -3.42 -8.84
N THR A 221 -11.62 -4.26 -8.84
CA THR A 221 -12.64 -4.26 -9.89
C THR A 221 -13.36 -2.92 -9.96
N LEU A 222 -13.82 -2.37 -8.81
CA LEU A 222 -14.44 -1.05 -8.76
C LEU A 222 -13.46 0.05 -9.23
N LEU A 223 -12.21 0.03 -8.76
CA LEU A 223 -11.22 1.03 -9.16
C LEU A 223 -10.96 1.00 -10.66
N THR A 224 -10.73 -0.19 -11.23
CA THR A 224 -10.48 -0.32 -12.67
C THR A 224 -11.71 0.04 -13.53
N MET A 225 -12.93 -0.11 -12.98
CA MET A 225 -14.15 0.41 -13.63
C MET A 225 -14.19 1.93 -13.61
N ILE A 226 -13.82 2.58 -12.50
CA ILE A 226 -13.76 4.04 -12.37
C ILE A 226 -12.67 4.62 -13.28
N THR A 227 -11.47 4.02 -13.35
CA THR A 227 -10.38 4.49 -14.22
C THR A 227 -10.61 4.17 -15.70
N GLY A 228 -11.64 3.41 -16.00
CA GLY A 228 -12.02 3.05 -17.37
C GLY A 228 -11.24 1.86 -17.95
N ASP A 229 -10.37 1.22 -17.18
CA ASP A 229 -9.53 0.10 -17.62
C ASP A 229 -10.29 -1.23 -17.67
N ASN A 230 -11.46 -1.33 -17.01
CA ASN A 230 -12.23 -2.58 -16.92
C ASN A 230 -13.35 -2.62 -17.95
N VAL A 231 -13.29 -3.62 -18.84
CA VAL A 231 -14.33 -3.84 -19.86
C VAL A 231 -15.71 -4.17 -19.29
N LYS A 232 -15.80 -4.68 -18.05
CA LYS A 232 -17.06 -4.97 -17.35
C LYS A 232 -17.87 -3.72 -16.99
N GLY A 233 -17.27 -2.53 -17.12
CA GLY A 233 -17.97 -1.25 -16.99
C GLY A 233 -18.92 -0.94 -18.15
N TYR A 234 -18.70 -1.53 -19.33
CA TYR A 234 -19.57 -1.32 -20.48
C TYR A 234 -20.92 -2.05 -20.28
N GLY A 235 -21.99 -1.42 -20.77
CA GLY A 235 -23.34 -1.95 -20.62
C GLY A 235 -23.97 -1.79 -19.22
N GLN A 236 -23.20 -1.38 -18.23
CA GLN A 236 -23.66 -1.13 -16.86
C GLN A 236 -24.25 0.28 -16.71
N GLN A 237 -24.99 0.50 -15.61
CA GLN A 237 -25.41 1.84 -15.20
C GLN A 237 -24.27 2.51 -14.41
N LEU A 238 -23.13 2.69 -15.07
CA LEU A 238 -21.94 3.36 -14.54
C LEU A 238 -21.79 4.72 -15.25
N TYR A 239 -21.71 5.77 -14.45
CA TYR A 239 -21.49 7.13 -14.94
C TYR A 239 -20.20 7.65 -14.31
N ILE A 240 -19.35 8.27 -15.14
CA ILE A 240 -18.05 8.83 -14.74
C ILE A 240 -18.01 10.26 -15.29
N PHE A 241 -17.80 11.23 -14.40
CA PHE A 241 -17.83 12.67 -14.71
C PHE A 241 -19.06 13.09 -15.53
N GLY A 242 -20.23 12.54 -15.16
CA GLY A 242 -21.52 12.85 -15.79
C GLY A 242 -21.80 12.11 -17.10
N ARG A 243 -20.87 11.29 -17.60
CA ARG A 243 -21.07 10.50 -18.85
C ARG A 243 -21.25 9.03 -18.53
N LYS A 244 -22.20 8.39 -19.20
CA LYS A 244 -22.39 6.95 -19.08
C LYS A 244 -21.20 6.22 -19.71
N LYS A 245 -20.64 5.23 -19.03
CA LYS A 245 -19.52 4.43 -19.54
C LYS A 245 -19.92 3.75 -20.86
N GLY A 246 -19.12 4.02 -21.92
CA GLY A 246 -19.37 3.51 -23.28
C GLY A 246 -20.22 4.44 -24.15
N SER A 247 -20.44 5.71 -23.78
CA SER A 247 -21.17 6.70 -24.57
C SER A 247 -20.28 7.52 -25.52
N GLY A 248 -19.01 7.07 -25.73
CA GLY A 248 -18.07 7.71 -26.65
C GLY A 248 -16.91 8.45 -25.98
N GLU A 249 -16.81 8.39 -24.64
CA GLU A 249 -15.66 8.89 -23.90
C GLU A 249 -14.42 8.02 -24.13
N SER A 250 -13.26 8.65 -24.25
CA SER A 250 -11.99 7.94 -24.26
C SER A 250 -11.53 7.62 -22.84
N VAL A 251 -10.76 6.55 -22.68
CA VAL A 251 -10.12 6.22 -21.38
C VAL A 251 -9.18 7.35 -20.95
N TRP A 252 -8.56 8.04 -21.88
CA TRP A 252 -7.68 9.18 -21.62
C TRP A 252 -8.45 10.38 -21.04
N ASP A 253 -9.69 10.64 -21.53
CA ASP A 253 -10.56 11.72 -20.99
C ASP A 253 -10.96 11.45 -19.53
N ILE A 254 -11.02 10.18 -19.13
CA ILE A 254 -11.27 9.76 -17.78
C ILE A 254 -10.01 9.93 -16.94
N LYS A 255 -8.88 9.39 -17.43
CA LYS A 255 -7.58 9.40 -16.70
C LYS A 255 -7.05 10.81 -16.50
N ASP A 256 -7.27 11.72 -17.45
CA ASP A 256 -6.92 13.14 -17.29
C ASP A 256 -7.52 13.75 -16.01
N LYS A 257 -8.74 13.35 -15.64
CA LYS A 257 -9.46 13.86 -14.45
C LYS A 257 -9.23 13.06 -13.18
N ILE A 258 -8.36 12.06 -13.23
CA ILE A 258 -8.05 11.21 -12.07
C ILE A 258 -6.56 11.32 -11.72
N GLY A 259 -6.26 11.64 -10.46
CA GLY A 259 -4.96 11.38 -9.87
C GLY A 259 -4.97 9.95 -9.32
N TYR A 260 -4.00 9.13 -9.69
CA TYR A 260 -3.99 7.74 -9.29
C TYR A 260 -2.65 7.32 -8.69
N LEU A 261 -2.71 6.66 -7.53
CA LEU A 261 -1.55 6.08 -6.88
C LEU A 261 -1.83 4.62 -6.52
N THR A 262 -0.92 3.73 -6.93
CA THR A 262 -0.87 2.34 -6.47
C THR A 262 0.52 2.01 -5.91
N PRO A 263 0.66 0.99 -5.05
CA PRO A 263 1.96 0.56 -4.54
C PRO A 263 2.96 0.21 -5.66
N ALA A 264 2.48 -0.43 -6.72
CA ALA A 264 3.30 -0.84 -7.86
C ALA A 264 3.95 0.34 -8.62
N MET A 265 3.42 1.56 -8.48
CA MET A 265 4.00 2.73 -9.14
C MET A 265 5.42 3.04 -8.67
N THR A 266 5.79 2.68 -7.44
CA THR A 266 7.14 2.90 -6.93
C THR A 266 8.21 2.24 -7.81
N ASP A 267 7.91 1.06 -8.36
CA ASP A 267 8.85 0.26 -9.15
C ASP A 267 8.87 0.64 -10.64
N LEU A 268 7.88 1.41 -11.10
CA LEU A 268 7.75 1.78 -12.51
C LEU A 268 8.71 2.90 -12.95
N PHE A 269 9.22 3.69 -11.98
CA PHE A 269 10.03 4.86 -12.32
C PHE A 269 11.51 4.53 -12.47
N SER A 270 12.07 4.95 -13.60
CA SER A 270 13.47 4.76 -13.96
C SER A 270 14.38 5.46 -12.94
N THR A 271 15.57 4.87 -12.71
CA THR A 271 16.63 5.42 -11.85
C THR A 271 17.17 6.79 -12.30
N ARG A 272 16.81 7.26 -13.49
CA ARG A 272 17.29 8.51 -14.09
C ARG A 272 16.45 9.74 -13.75
N HIS A 273 15.21 9.56 -13.27
CA HIS A 273 14.33 10.69 -12.97
C HIS A 273 14.62 11.25 -11.59
N THR A 274 14.79 12.57 -11.52
CA THR A 274 14.91 13.29 -10.25
C THR A 274 13.54 13.40 -9.57
N LEU A 275 13.53 13.67 -8.27
CA LEU A 275 12.31 13.91 -7.51
C LEU A 275 11.43 15.02 -8.13
N LEU A 276 12.06 16.15 -8.54
CA LEU A 276 11.34 17.23 -9.20
C LEU A 276 10.70 16.77 -10.52
N HIS A 277 11.44 16.08 -11.37
CA HIS A 277 10.92 15.54 -12.63
C HIS A 277 9.77 14.54 -12.40
N MET A 278 9.85 13.78 -11.31
CA MET A 278 8.83 12.83 -10.92
C MET A 278 7.50 13.52 -10.60
N ILE A 279 7.51 14.62 -9.83
CA ILE A 279 6.29 15.38 -9.53
C ILE A 279 5.78 16.05 -10.80
N VAL A 280 6.63 16.69 -11.60
CA VAL A 280 6.25 17.35 -12.86
C VAL A 280 5.58 16.37 -13.83
N SER A 281 6.03 15.11 -13.88
CA SER A 281 5.42 14.08 -14.76
C SER A 281 3.93 13.84 -14.46
N GLY A 282 3.46 14.21 -13.28
CA GLY A 282 2.06 14.14 -12.89
C GLY A 282 1.13 15.09 -13.67
N PHE A 283 1.65 16.17 -14.24
CA PHE A 283 0.85 17.06 -15.10
C PHE A 283 0.38 16.38 -16.42
N VAL A 284 1.13 15.36 -16.86
CA VAL A 284 0.89 14.64 -18.11
C VAL A 284 0.62 13.14 -17.90
N ASP A 285 0.48 12.71 -16.66
CA ASP A 285 0.25 11.31 -16.23
C ASP A 285 1.23 10.28 -16.83
N SER A 286 2.42 10.71 -17.23
CA SER A 286 3.42 9.82 -17.82
C SER A 286 4.31 9.18 -16.74
N ILE A 287 4.79 7.96 -17.01
CA ILE A 287 5.85 7.34 -16.22
C ILE A 287 7.18 7.92 -16.69
N GLY A 288 7.63 8.98 -16.02
CA GLY A 288 8.79 9.78 -16.41
C GLY A 288 8.41 11.04 -17.19
N LEU A 289 9.39 11.93 -17.37
CA LEU A 289 9.21 13.21 -18.05
C LEU A 289 9.81 13.12 -19.46
N TYR A 290 8.94 13.16 -20.46
CA TYR A 290 9.31 13.06 -21.89
C TYR A 290 9.12 14.37 -22.67
N THR A 291 8.58 15.40 -21.99
CA THR A 291 8.36 16.73 -22.55
C THR A 291 9.14 17.75 -21.73
N ILE A 292 9.52 18.85 -22.36
CA ILE A 292 10.15 19.98 -21.64
C ILE A 292 9.06 20.66 -20.81
N PRO A 293 9.17 20.68 -19.47
CA PRO A 293 8.19 21.34 -18.63
C PRO A 293 8.24 22.85 -18.78
N SER A 294 7.10 23.51 -18.63
CA SER A 294 7.04 24.96 -18.52
C SER A 294 7.59 25.43 -17.16
N ASP A 295 8.02 26.69 -17.09
CA ASP A 295 8.47 27.31 -15.83
C ASP A 295 7.36 27.32 -14.76
N MET A 296 6.10 27.42 -15.17
CA MET A 296 4.96 27.34 -14.25
C MET A 296 4.83 25.95 -13.63
N GLN A 297 5.00 24.87 -14.43
CA GLN A 297 4.96 23.50 -13.95
C GLN A 297 6.14 23.22 -13.00
N LEU A 298 7.34 23.71 -13.32
CA LEU A 298 8.51 23.56 -12.45
C LEU A 298 8.31 24.27 -11.11
N ARG A 299 7.81 25.52 -11.13
CA ARG A 299 7.52 26.27 -9.90
C ARG A 299 6.47 25.59 -9.05
N SER A 300 5.35 25.18 -9.65
CA SER A 300 4.30 24.46 -8.93
C SER A 300 4.81 23.14 -8.31
N ALA A 301 5.56 22.34 -9.07
CA ALA A 301 6.17 21.12 -8.55
C ALA A 301 7.16 21.41 -7.40
N TYR A 302 7.89 22.53 -7.46
CA TYR A 302 8.80 22.93 -6.39
C TYR A 302 8.03 23.37 -5.11
N GLU A 303 6.87 24.03 -5.25
CA GLU A 303 5.97 24.34 -4.11
C GLU A 303 5.45 23.05 -3.44
N TRP A 304 5.13 22.02 -4.24
CA TRP A 304 4.81 20.70 -3.70
C TRP A 304 5.97 20.10 -2.91
N LEU A 305 7.21 20.23 -3.40
CA LEU A 305 8.39 19.78 -2.65
C LEU A 305 8.57 20.54 -1.34
N GLN A 306 8.26 21.84 -1.31
CA GLN A 306 8.29 22.64 -0.08
C GLN A 306 7.25 22.14 0.93
N LEU A 307 6.00 21.93 0.49
CA LEU A 307 4.93 21.36 1.32
C LEU A 307 5.34 20.01 1.93
N LEU A 308 6.07 19.18 1.18
CA LEU A 308 6.58 17.90 1.64
C LEU A 308 7.90 17.99 2.42
N GLN A 309 8.50 19.17 2.57
CA GLN A 309 9.83 19.42 3.15
C GLN A 309 10.96 18.66 2.41
N LEU A 310 10.78 18.38 1.11
CA LEU A 310 11.72 17.65 0.26
C LEU A 310 12.42 18.51 -0.77
N GLN A 311 12.33 19.85 -0.71
CA GLN A 311 12.93 20.79 -1.67
C GLN A 311 14.46 20.62 -1.77
N HIS A 312 15.13 20.24 -0.68
CA HIS A 312 16.58 19.98 -0.65
C HIS A 312 16.98 18.72 -1.44
N LYS A 313 16.00 17.85 -1.77
CA LYS A 313 16.19 16.62 -2.56
C LYS A 313 15.64 16.73 -3.99
N ALA A 314 15.26 17.93 -4.45
CA ALA A 314 14.65 18.14 -5.78
C ALA A 314 15.44 17.47 -6.92
N ASN A 315 16.76 17.54 -6.88
CA ASN A 315 17.66 16.96 -7.89
C ASN A 315 18.14 15.53 -7.56
N THR A 316 17.69 14.95 -6.45
CA THR A 316 18.02 13.58 -6.08
C THR A 316 17.25 12.60 -6.98
N ALA A 317 17.90 11.54 -7.44
CA ALA A 317 17.23 10.48 -8.19
C ALA A 317 16.14 9.83 -7.32
N PHE A 318 14.94 9.65 -7.88
CA PHE A 318 13.79 9.10 -7.17
C PHE A 318 14.09 7.76 -6.49
N SER A 319 14.87 6.90 -7.14
CA SER A 319 15.28 5.60 -6.61
C SER A 319 16.20 5.66 -5.38
N LYS A 320 16.83 6.83 -5.11
CA LYS A 320 17.69 7.06 -3.93
C LYS A 320 16.95 7.62 -2.73
N LEU A 321 15.67 7.93 -2.88
CA LEU A 321 14.81 8.38 -1.80
C LEU A 321 14.42 7.19 -0.90
N THR A 322 14.14 7.48 0.37
CA THR A 322 13.52 6.50 1.26
C THR A 322 12.12 6.13 0.77
N GLN A 323 11.61 4.97 1.16
CA GLN A 323 10.29 4.51 0.77
C GLN A 323 9.18 5.50 1.15
N GLY A 324 9.29 6.13 2.35
CA GLY A 324 8.34 7.16 2.78
C GLY A 324 8.38 8.41 1.89
N GLU A 325 9.58 8.90 1.55
CA GLU A 325 9.75 10.04 0.65
C GLU A 325 9.25 9.74 -0.76
N GLN A 326 9.50 8.53 -1.27
CA GLN A 326 8.95 8.08 -2.55
C GLN A 326 7.42 8.08 -2.52
N ARG A 327 6.81 7.62 -1.43
CA ARG A 327 5.36 7.57 -1.30
C ARG A 327 4.74 8.97 -1.20
N LEU A 328 5.34 9.88 -0.42
CA LEU A 328 4.94 11.29 -0.37
C LEU A 328 5.03 11.95 -1.76
N ALA A 329 6.13 11.73 -2.48
CA ALA A 329 6.31 12.24 -3.84
C ALA A 329 5.25 11.69 -4.82
N LEU A 330 4.87 10.43 -4.71
CA LEU A 330 3.81 9.82 -5.53
C LEU A 330 2.43 10.39 -5.23
N VAL A 331 2.12 10.72 -3.96
CA VAL A 331 0.87 11.43 -3.61
C VAL A 331 0.87 12.82 -4.23
N ALA A 332 1.96 13.59 -4.06
CA ALA A 332 2.09 14.92 -4.67
C ALA A 332 2.00 14.85 -6.21
N ARG A 333 2.65 13.87 -6.84
CA ARG A 333 2.57 13.63 -8.28
C ARG A 333 1.14 13.37 -8.73
N ALA A 334 0.38 12.54 -8.03
CA ALA A 334 -1.01 12.26 -8.35
C ALA A 334 -1.90 13.50 -8.19
N MET A 335 -1.49 14.44 -7.32
CA MET A 335 -2.28 15.63 -6.98
C MET A 335 -1.82 16.90 -7.71
N VAL A 336 -0.61 16.95 -8.30
CA VAL A 336 -0.02 18.18 -8.86
C VAL A 336 -0.87 18.87 -9.91
N LYS A 337 -1.67 18.13 -10.68
CA LYS A 337 -2.64 18.63 -11.66
C LYS A 337 -4.00 19.01 -11.05
N HIS A 338 -4.19 18.85 -9.74
CA HIS A 338 -5.46 19.08 -9.02
C HIS A 338 -6.66 18.37 -9.67
N PRO A 339 -6.61 17.03 -9.82
CA PRO A 339 -7.64 16.28 -10.49
C PRO A 339 -8.97 16.37 -9.72
N PRO A 340 -10.13 16.30 -10.37
CA PRO A 340 -11.40 16.19 -9.70
C PRO A 340 -11.54 15.01 -8.74
N LEU A 341 -10.86 13.89 -9.06
CA LEU A 341 -10.85 12.67 -8.24
C LEU A 341 -9.41 12.19 -8.01
N LEU A 342 -9.02 12.03 -6.76
CA LEU A 342 -7.75 11.43 -6.33
C LEU A 342 -8.02 10.04 -5.77
N ILE A 343 -7.45 9.01 -6.39
CA ILE A 343 -7.55 7.62 -5.93
C ILE A 343 -6.21 7.19 -5.35
N LEU A 344 -6.22 6.76 -4.09
CA LEU A 344 -5.06 6.30 -3.36
C LEU A 344 -5.29 4.84 -2.96
N ASP A 345 -4.73 3.91 -3.75
CA ASP A 345 -4.88 2.48 -3.53
C ASP A 345 -3.74 1.96 -2.64
N GLU A 346 -4.06 1.55 -1.41
CA GLU A 346 -3.15 1.04 -0.39
C GLU A 346 -1.89 1.95 -0.20
N PRO A 347 -2.03 3.29 -0.04
CA PRO A 347 -0.89 4.20 -0.07
C PRO A 347 0.06 4.04 1.11
N LEU A 348 -0.37 3.41 2.20
CA LEU A 348 0.42 3.23 3.42
C LEU A 348 1.12 1.88 3.51
N MET A 349 0.97 1.04 2.48
CA MET A 349 1.56 -0.30 2.47
C MET A 349 3.08 -0.25 2.55
N GLY A 350 3.67 -1.01 3.49
CA GLY A 350 5.12 -1.15 3.64
C GLY A 350 5.81 0.01 4.37
N LEU A 351 5.07 1.01 4.87
CA LEU A 351 5.65 2.17 5.54
C LEU A 351 5.78 1.98 7.06
N ASP A 352 6.74 2.66 7.66
CA ASP A 352 6.87 2.79 9.10
C ASP A 352 5.79 3.73 9.68
N ALA A 353 5.70 3.81 11.01
CA ALA A 353 4.71 4.61 11.69
C ALA A 353 4.85 6.12 11.38
N THR A 354 6.07 6.62 11.37
CA THR A 354 6.41 8.02 11.10
C THR A 354 5.98 8.46 9.70
N ASN A 355 6.31 7.67 8.67
CA ASN A 355 5.92 7.98 7.30
C ASN A 355 4.43 7.76 7.06
N THR A 356 3.83 6.77 7.74
CA THR A 356 2.37 6.56 7.74
C THR A 356 1.64 7.80 8.20
N GLU A 357 2.06 8.39 9.32
CA GLU A 357 1.45 9.58 9.89
C GLU A 357 1.59 10.79 8.97
N LYS A 358 2.77 11.05 8.40
CA LYS A 358 2.97 12.13 7.42
C LYS A 358 2.03 12.02 6.23
N ILE A 359 1.85 10.82 5.69
CA ILE A 359 0.98 10.61 4.53
C ILE A 359 -0.48 10.79 4.92
N ILE A 360 -0.90 10.32 6.09
CA ILE A 360 -2.26 10.54 6.61
C ILE A 360 -2.53 12.04 6.77
N GLN A 361 -1.60 12.79 7.38
CA GLN A 361 -1.71 14.25 7.51
C GLN A 361 -1.83 14.93 6.14
N LEU A 362 -0.98 14.55 5.17
CA LEU A 362 -1.06 15.06 3.81
C LEU A 362 -2.42 14.76 3.17
N ILE A 363 -2.93 13.52 3.28
CA ILE A 363 -4.23 13.13 2.69
C ILE A 363 -5.37 13.94 3.33
N ASN A 364 -5.39 14.06 4.66
CA ASN A 364 -6.40 14.86 5.35
C ASN A 364 -6.34 16.34 4.93
N LYS A 365 -5.12 16.90 4.80
CA LYS A 365 -4.92 18.28 4.32
C LYS A 365 -5.42 18.47 2.89
N LEU A 366 -5.12 17.54 1.98
CA LEU A 366 -5.64 17.58 0.61
C LEU A 366 -7.16 17.54 0.57
N ALA A 367 -7.79 16.68 1.37
CA ALA A 367 -9.25 16.59 1.46
C ALA A 367 -9.90 17.86 2.05
N ALA A 368 -9.22 18.53 3.00
CA ALA A 368 -9.74 19.73 3.67
C ALA A 368 -9.54 21.01 2.85
N GLU A 369 -8.41 21.16 2.16
CA GLU A 369 -8.00 22.42 1.52
C GLU A 369 -8.29 22.46 0.01
N THR A 370 -8.75 21.35 -0.60
CA THR A 370 -9.02 21.32 -2.05
C THR A 370 -10.43 20.87 -2.36
N SER A 371 -10.89 21.14 -3.59
CA SER A 371 -12.18 20.64 -4.12
C SER A 371 -12.07 19.22 -4.72
N THR A 372 -10.90 18.60 -4.66
CA THR A 372 -10.66 17.24 -5.15
C THR A 372 -11.41 16.23 -4.26
N ALA A 373 -12.19 15.34 -4.87
CA ALA A 373 -12.70 14.20 -4.12
C ALA A 373 -11.57 13.20 -3.86
N VAL A 374 -11.44 12.71 -2.64
CA VAL A 374 -10.42 11.74 -2.26
C VAL A 374 -11.06 10.36 -2.06
N LEU A 375 -10.57 9.37 -2.77
CA LEU A 375 -10.94 7.96 -2.60
C LEU A 375 -9.72 7.19 -2.06
N TYR A 376 -9.72 6.98 -0.76
CA TYR A 376 -8.72 6.18 -0.08
C TYR A 376 -9.15 4.71 -0.02
N VAL A 377 -8.30 3.82 -0.49
CA VAL A 377 -8.62 2.38 -0.56
C VAL A 377 -7.70 1.60 0.36
N SER A 378 -8.29 0.80 1.25
CA SER A 378 -7.55 -0.07 2.15
C SER A 378 -8.40 -1.26 2.60
N HIS A 379 -7.77 -2.24 3.23
CA HIS A 379 -8.47 -3.36 3.86
C HIS A 379 -8.74 -3.14 5.36
N GLN A 380 -8.24 -2.04 5.94
CA GLN A 380 -8.36 -1.73 7.37
C GLN A 380 -8.63 -0.24 7.61
N THR A 381 -9.05 0.07 8.83
CA THR A 381 -9.20 1.46 9.28
C THR A 381 -7.83 1.99 9.74
N GLU A 382 -7.44 3.15 9.25
CA GLU A 382 -6.19 3.79 9.61
C GLU A 382 -6.40 4.84 10.70
N LYS A 383 -5.59 4.74 11.77
CA LYS A 383 -5.66 5.72 12.87
C LYS A 383 -5.23 7.10 12.35
N GLY A 384 -6.04 8.10 12.59
CA GLY A 384 -5.78 9.50 12.19
C GLY A 384 -6.29 9.87 10.81
N LEU A 385 -6.68 8.93 9.96
CA LEU A 385 -7.37 9.21 8.71
C LEU A 385 -8.82 9.64 9.00
N GLN A 386 -9.30 10.69 8.31
CA GLN A 386 -10.60 11.34 8.59
C GLN A 386 -11.55 11.30 7.37
N PRO A 387 -11.89 10.12 6.83
CA PRO A 387 -12.86 10.03 5.75
C PRO A 387 -14.25 10.45 6.26
N GLN A 388 -14.96 11.22 5.46
CA GLN A 388 -16.34 11.62 5.76
C GLN A 388 -17.32 10.46 5.62
N LYS A 389 -17.00 9.52 4.70
CA LYS A 389 -17.86 8.39 4.35
C LYS A 389 -17.01 7.13 4.09
N VAL A 390 -17.58 6.00 4.41
CA VAL A 390 -16.97 4.68 4.14
C VAL A 390 -17.89 3.89 3.23
N PHE A 391 -17.35 3.36 2.14
CA PHE A 391 -18.00 2.34 1.33
C PHE A 391 -17.36 0.99 1.64
N GLU A 392 -18.09 0.11 2.31
CA GLU A 392 -17.59 -1.19 2.72
C GLU A 392 -18.12 -2.31 1.82
N LEU A 393 -17.20 -3.09 1.23
CA LEU A 393 -17.54 -4.29 0.47
C LEU A 393 -17.57 -5.50 1.40
N LEU A 394 -18.76 -6.10 1.53
CA LEU A 394 -19.00 -7.31 2.29
C LEU A 394 -19.12 -8.50 1.34
N LYS A 395 -18.29 -9.53 1.54
CA LYS A 395 -18.38 -10.77 0.77
C LYS A 395 -19.62 -11.57 1.14
N THR A 396 -20.35 -12.04 0.13
CA THR A 396 -21.45 -13.00 0.25
C THR A 396 -21.19 -14.20 -0.68
N GLU A 397 -21.99 -15.23 -0.57
CA GLU A 397 -21.93 -16.40 -1.45
C GLU A 397 -22.17 -16.02 -2.93
N ASN A 398 -22.95 -14.96 -3.18
CA ASN A 398 -23.35 -14.49 -4.50
C ASN A 398 -22.57 -13.23 -4.96
N GLY A 399 -21.33 -13.04 -4.49
CA GLY A 399 -20.54 -11.86 -4.77
C GLY A 399 -20.56 -10.83 -3.64
N SER A 400 -19.78 -9.77 -3.78
CA SER A 400 -19.71 -8.72 -2.75
C SER A 400 -20.81 -7.68 -2.95
N ILE A 401 -21.43 -7.27 -1.86
CA ILE A 401 -22.39 -6.15 -1.78
C ILE A 401 -21.69 -4.95 -1.13
N GLY A 402 -22.16 -3.75 -1.45
CA GLY A 402 -21.65 -2.50 -0.88
C GLY A 402 -22.58 -1.91 0.17
N THR A 403 -22.02 -1.47 1.29
CA THR A 403 -22.72 -0.71 2.34
C THR A 403 -22.05 0.63 2.56
N ILE A 404 -22.85 1.67 2.83
CA ILE A 404 -22.35 3.03 3.10
C ILE A 404 -22.50 3.30 4.60
N HIS A 405 -21.40 3.79 5.20
CA HIS A 405 -21.34 4.26 6.56
C HIS A 405 -20.82 5.70 6.55
N GLY A 406 -21.36 6.59 7.35
CA GLY A 406 -20.97 8.00 7.42
C GLY A 406 -21.65 8.72 8.52
#